data_ca5dab1ab2ba2cf3bdf521c97ff2a5f8
#
_entry.id   ca5dab1ab2ba2cf3bdf521c97ff2a5f8
#
_cell.length_a   1.000
_cell.length_b   1.000
_cell.length_c   1.000
_cell.angle_alpha   90.00
_cell.angle_beta   90.00
_cell.angle_gamma   90.00
#
_symmetry.space_group_name_H-M   'P 1'
#
loop_
_entity.id
_entity.type
_entity.pdbx_description
1 polymer ?
#
loop_
_entity_poly.entity_id
_entity_poly.type
_entity_poly.pdbx_seq_one_letter_code
_entity_poly.pdbx_strand_id
1 'polypeptide(L)'
;MVLDDKLASCMKCGFCQAFCPVFDTTGKEGDVTRGKIALVENLAHLIIQDPEAVNEKLSRCLLCGGCQFSCPSGVPTLEIFMEARAIVTAYLGLSPVKKAIFRKLLPNPRVVDTLLRAGSPFQKLLLKDEQNPQKTACAPLLKSLFGDRHMPLLADKPLRSKVGKVDRPAGKSGLRVAFFPGCMGDKIYTGVSEACLKVFEHHGVGVFLSDNFACCGIPALVSGDREGVEKMIEHNLGILSRTHFDYIVTPCSSCTMTIKEYWPEMSRNLPASVQETAKKFG
;
A
#
# COMPACT_ATOMS: atom_id res chain seq x y z
N MET A 1 -14.11 -0.35 -19.24
CA MET A 1 -14.98 0.81 -18.95
C MET A 1 -14.06 2.02 -18.82
N VAL A 2 -14.28 3.05 -19.62
CA VAL A 2 -13.48 4.28 -19.59
C VAL A 2 -13.79 5.04 -18.29
N LEU A 3 -12.89 5.90 -17.80
CA LEU A 3 -13.09 6.65 -16.55
C LEU A 3 -14.42 7.44 -16.57
N ASP A 4 -14.78 8.05 -17.69
CA ASP A 4 -16.03 8.81 -17.84
C ASP A 4 -17.28 7.95 -17.58
N ASP A 5 -17.32 6.72 -18.06
CA ASP A 5 -18.45 5.80 -17.80
C ASP A 5 -18.57 5.49 -16.30
N LYS A 6 -17.41 5.32 -15.63
CA LYS A 6 -17.38 5.09 -14.19
C LYS A 6 -17.86 6.32 -13.40
N LEU A 7 -17.45 7.53 -13.80
CA LEU A 7 -17.89 8.79 -13.20
C LEU A 7 -19.40 8.98 -13.37
N ALA A 8 -19.94 8.73 -14.57
CA ALA A 8 -21.35 8.86 -14.89
C ALA A 8 -22.25 7.91 -14.09
N SER A 9 -21.72 6.78 -13.58
CA SER A 9 -22.48 5.83 -12.76
C SER A 9 -22.91 6.40 -11.40
N CYS A 10 -22.34 7.54 -10.98
CA CYS A 10 -22.68 8.18 -9.72
C CYS A 10 -23.93 9.06 -9.83
N MET A 11 -25.04 8.62 -9.22
CA MET A 11 -26.29 9.40 -9.17
C MET A 11 -26.25 10.58 -8.17
N LYS A 12 -25.12 10.86 -7.54
CA LYS A 12 -24.88 11.99 -6.61
C LYS A 12 -25.85 12.05 -5.41
N CYS A 13 -26.44 10.92 -4.98
CA CYS A 13 -27.44 10.84 -3.92
C CYS A 13 -26.96 11.23 -2.51
N GLY A 14 -25.65 11.20 -2.27
CA GLY A 14 -25.07 11.59 -0.98
C GLY A 14 -24.96 10.48 0.06
N PHE A 15 -25.43 9.28 -0.20
CA PHE A 15 -25.41 8.18 0.75
C PHE A 15 -23.99 7.87 1.29
N CYS A 16 -22.96 8.07 0.48
CA CYS A 16 -21.56 7.91 0.86
C CYS A 16 -21.09 8.85 1.99
N GLN A 17 -21.81 9.93 2.31
CA GLN A 17 -21.45 10.85 3.41
C GLN A 17 -21.48 10.14 4.77
N ALA A 18 -22.47 9.29 4.99
CA ALA A 18 -22.64 8.56 6.25
C ALA A 18 -21.48 7.59 6.58
N PHE A 19 -20.72 7.18 5.55
CA PHE A 19 -19.64 6.18 5.68
C PHE A 19 -18.25 6.76 5.49
N CYS A 20 -18.12 8.07 5.28
CA CYS A 20 -16.83 8.69 4.96
C CYS A 20 -16.17 9.27 6.22
N PRO A 21 -15.08 8.65 6.75
CA PRO A 21 -14.40 9.17 7.94
C PRO A 21 -13.76 10.54 7.72
N VAL A 22 -13.40 10.87 6.46
CA VAL A 22 -12.85 12.19 6.14
C VAL A 22 -13.94 13.25 6.16
N PHE A 23 -15.12 12.94 5.65
CA PHE A 23 -16.26 13.85 5.70
C PHE A 23 -16.75 14.07 7.15
N ASP A 24 -16.81 13.00 7.94
CA ASP A 24 -17.15 13.08 9.37
C ASP A 24 -16.26 14.06 10.14
N THR A 25 -14.96 14.07 9.80
CA THR A 25 -13.99 14.98 10.43
C THR A 25 -14.05 16.41 9.88
N THR A 26 -14.26 16.57 8.55
CA THR A 26 -14.10 17.89 7.88
C THR A 26 -15.41 18.61 7.64
N GLY A 27 -16.53 17.91 7.53
CA GLY A 27 -17.84 18.44 7.14
C GLY A 27 -17.90 19.02 5.72
N LYS A 28 -16.84 18.84 4.91
CA LYS A 28 -16.71 19.48 3.59
C LYS A 28 -17.14 18.54 2.48
N GLU A 29 -18.05 18.99 1.61
CA GLU A 29 -18.57 18.22 0.48
C GLU A 29 -17.44 17.75 -0.47
N GLY A 30 -16.45 18.58 -0.74
CA GLY A 30 -15.29 18.20 -1.58
C GLY A 30 -14.40 17.09 -0.99
N ASP A 31 -14.62 16.71 0.26
CA ASP A 31 -13.87 15.65 0.93
C ASP A 31 -14.64 14.31 0.97
N VAL A 32 -15.91 14.28 0.52
CA VAL A 32 -16.71 13.05 0.36
C VAL A 32 -16.64 12.51 -1.07
N THR A 33 -17.05 11.29 -1.27
CA THR A 33 -16.95 10.59 -2.55
C THR A 33 -17.68 11.32 -3.68
N ARG A 34 -18.96 11.68 -3.51
CA ARG A 34 -19.72 12.35 -4.59
C ARG A 34 -19.10 13.69 -4.95
N GLY A 35 -18.61 14.44 -3.96
CA GLY A 35 -17.92 15.72 -4.20
C GLY A 35 -16.61 15.53 -4.95
N LYS A 36 -15.81 14.50 -4.60
CA LYS A 36 -14.58 14.16 -5.33
C LYS A 36 -14.86 13.69 -6.76
N ILE A 37 -15.92 12.90 -6.97
CA ILE A 37 -16.34 12.49 -8.32
C ILE A 37 -16.71 13.73 -9.14
N ALA A 38 -17.51 14.65 -8.59
CA ALA A 38 -17.87 15.89 -9.27
C ALA A 38 -16.64 16.76 -9.59
N LEU A 39 -15.65 16.82 -8.70
CA LEU A 39 -14.40 17.55 -8.95
C LEU A 39 -13.59 16.93 -10.08
N VAL A 40 -13.47 15.60 -10.13
CA VAL A 40 -12.77 14.88 -11.20
C VAL A 40 -13.50 15.05 -12.53
N GLU A 41 -14.81 14.92 -12.55
CA GLU A 41 -15.66 15.12 -13.73
C GLU A 41 -15.52 16.54 -14.29
N ASN A 42 -15.61 17.57 -13.42
CA ASN A 42 -15.45 18.96 -13.82
C ASN A 42 -14.03 19.30 -14.29
N LEU A 43 -13.01 18.65 -13.72
CA LEU A 43 -11.62 18.79 -14.19
C LEU A 43 -11.46 18.16 -15.58
N ALA A 44 -12.02 16.97 -15.80
CA ALA A 44 -11.97 16.27 -17.10
C ALA A 44 -12.66 17.06 -18.20
N HIS A 45 -13.75 17.76 -17.89
CA HIS A 45 -14.51 18.60 -18.83
C HIS A 45 -13.99 20.06 -18.90
N LEU A 46 -12.83 20.36 -18.29
CA LEU A 46 -12.20 21.70 -18.28
C LEU A 46 -13.05 22.81 -17.65
N ILE A 47 -14.08 22.48 -16.87
CA ILE A 47 -14.90 23.42 -16.11
C ILE A 47 -14.10 23.97 -14.92
N ILE A 48 -13.31 23.12 -14.28
CA ILE A 48 -12.32 23.48 -13.28
C ILE A 48 -10.93 23.36 -13.91
N GLN A 49 -10.09 24.41 -13.73
CA GLN A 49 -8.73 24.46 -14.29
C GLN A 49 -7.67 24.49 -13.19
N ASP A 50 -7.96 23.88 -12.04
CA ASP A 50 -7.06 23.80 -10.88
C ASP A 50 -6.84 22.32 -10.50
N PRO A 51 -5.94 21.61 -11.21
CA PRO A 51 -5.65 20.22 -10.92
C PRO A 51 -4.96 20.01 -9.57
N GLU A 52 -4.25 21.03 -9.06
CA GLU A 52 -3.61 21.00 -7.74
C GLU A 52 -4.64 20.91 -6.63
N ALA A 53 -5.69 21.74 -6.67
CA ALA A 53 -6.77 21.71 -5.70
C ALA A 53 -7.54 20.38 -5.74
N VAL A 54 -7.79 19.85 -6.94
CA VAL A 54 -8.43 18.52 -7.10
C VAL A 54 -7.53 17.42 -6.53
N ASN A 55 -6.21 17.47 -6.80
CA ASN A 55 -5.24 16.54 -6.25
C ASN A 55 -5.20 16.59 -4.72
N GLU A 56 -5.27 17.77 -4.12
CA GLU A 56 -5.34 17.93 -2.67
C GLU A 56 -6.57 17.17 -2.10
N LYS A 57 -7.76 17.33 -2.70
CA LYS A 57 -8.98 16.65 -2.28
C LYS A 57 -8.91 15.14 -2.48
N LEU A 58 -8.37 14.69 -3.61
CA LEU A 58 -8.13 13.28 -3.85
C LEU A 58 -7.15 12.68 -2.84
N SER A 59 -6.07 13.40 -2.51
CA SER A 59 -5.03 12.92 -1.59
C SER A 59 -5.52 12.71 -0.15
N ARG A 60 -6.57 13.44 0.27
CA ARG A 60 -7.19 13.26 1.59
C ARG A 60 -8.01 11.97 1.71
N CYS A 61 -8.39 11.36 0.59
CA CYS A 61 -9.14 10.11 0.62
C CYS A 61 -8.27 8.96 1.15
N LEU A 62 -8.77 8.24 2.16
CA LEU A 62 -8.08 7.11 2.76
C LEU A 62 -8.15 5.82 1.92
N LEU A 63 -8.92 5.82 0.84
CA LEU A 63 -9.19 4.62 0.02
C LEU A 63 -9.70 3.42 0.85
N CYS A 64 -10.49 3.69 1.89
CA CYS A 64 -10.99 2.66 2.81
C CYS A 64 -12.13 1.80 2.24
N GLY A 65 -12.72 2.18 1.10
CA GLY A 65 -13.78 1.43 0.42
C GLY A 65 -15.18 1.55 1.04
N GLY A 66 -15.35 2.19 2.19
CA GLY A 66 -16.65 2.29 2.86
C GLY A 66 -17.76 2.85 1.97
N CYS A 67 -17.43 3.87 1.17
CA CYS A 67 -18.36 4.47 0.21
C CYS A 67 -18.71 3.56 -0.97
N GLN A 68 -17.80 2.68 -1.39
CA GLN A 68 -18.06 1.71 -2.46
C GLN A 68 -18.96 0.58 -1.96
N PHE A 69 -18.64 0.04 -0.78
CA PHE A 69 -19.39 -1.03 -0.16
C PHE A 69 -20.86 -0.64 0.09
N SER A 70 -21.11 0.60 0.52
CA SER A 70 -22.45 1.10 0.83
C SER A 70 -23.16 1.77 -0.34
N CYS A 71 -22.56 1.82 -1.53
CA CYS A 71 -23.16 2.53 -2.67
C CYS A 71 -24.33 1.76 -3.27
N PRO A 72 -25.57 2.32 -3.26
CA PRO A 72 -26.73 1.65 -3.87
C PRO A 72 -26.62 1.49 -5.38
N SER A 73 -25.80 2.33 -6.06
CA SER A 73 -25.56 2.26 -7.49
C SER A 73 -24.32 1.42 -7.86
N GLY A 74 -23.64 0.82 -6.88
CA GLY A 74 -22.44 0.00 -7.12
C GLY A 74 -21.25 0.75 -7.76
N VAL A 75 -21.14 2.05 -7.53
CA VAL A 75 -20.05 2.88 -8.13
C VAL A 75 -18.68 2.37 -7.72
N PRO A 76 -17.76 2.05 -8.65
CA PRO A 76 -16.41 1.54 -8.35
C PRO A 76 -15.47 2.68 -7.89
N THR A 77 -15.76 3.24 -6.73
CA THR A 77 -15.11 4.48 -6.25
C THR A 77 -13.62 4.35 -6.01
N LEU A 78 -13.14 3.17 -5.59
CA LEU A 78 -11.70 2.93 -5.41
C LEU A 78 -10.96 3.00 -6.75
N GLU A 79 -11.50 2.35 -7.79
CA GLU A 79 -10.91 2.40 -9.14
C GLU A 79 -10.88 3.84 -9.65
N ILE A 80 -12.02 4.55 -9.56
CA ILE A 80 -12.13 5.96 -9.99
C ILE A 80 -11.04 6.81 -9.33
N PHE A 81 -10.89 6.71 -8.00
CA PHE A 81 -9.94 7.57 -7.29
C PHE A 81 -8.48 7.19 -7.54
N MET A 82 -8.18 5.91 -7.73
CA MET A 82 -6.83 5.46 -8.06
C MET A 82 -6.44 5.87 -9.48
N GLU A 83 -7.36 5.74 -10.43
CA GLU A 83 -7.16 6.17 -11.80
C GLU A 83 -7.03 7.69 -11.90
N ALA A 84 -7.92 8.44 -11.24
CA ALA A 84 -7.84 9.89 -11.18
C ALA A 84 -6.52 10.37 -10.56
N ARG A 85 -6.06 9.75 -9.46
CA ARG A 85 -4.74 10.05 -8.87
C ARG A 85 -3.60 9.77 -9.84
N ALA A 86 -3.66 8.66 -10.58
CA ALA A 86 -2.62 8.32 -11.55
C ALA A 86 -2.56 9.36 -12.69
N ILE A 87 -3.71 9.79 -13.23
CA ILE A 87 -3.80 10.81 -14.27
C ILE A 87 -3.28 12.16 -13.77
N VAL A 88 -3.79 12.62 -12.62
CA VAL A 88 -3.37 13.91 -12.05
C VAL A 88 -1.90 13.90 -11.66
N THR A 89 -1.38 12.79 -11.11
CA THR A 89 0.05 12.64 -10.80
C THR A 89 0.91 12.61 -12.06
N ALA A 90 0.44 12.00 -13.14
CA ALA A 90 1.15 12.04 -14.43
C ALA A 90 1.23 13.46 -14.99
N TYR A 91 0.19 14.27 -14.80
CA TYR A 91 0.14 15.66 -15.25
C TYR A 91 0.99 16.60 -14.38
N LEU A 92 0.79 16.59 -13.06
CA LEU A 92 1.47 17.49 -12.12
C LEU A 92 2.91 17.04 -11.81
N GLY A 93 3.20 15.77 -11.97
CA GLY A 93 4.44 15.14 -11.52
C GLY A 93 4.42 14.80 -10.02
N LEU A 94 5.29 13.89 -9.64
CA LEU A 94 5.58 13.58 -8.24
C LEU A 94 6.64 14.51 -7.68
N SER A 95 6.53 14.88 -6.42
CA SER A 95 7.62 15.59 -5.75
C SER A 95 8.92 14.76 -5.81
N PRO A 96 10.11 15.39 -5.95
CA PRO A 96 11.39 14.67 -6.09
C PRO A 96 11.62 13.66 -4.97
N VAL A 97 11.22 13.99 -3.75
CA VAL A 97 11.34 13.12 -2.57
C VAL A 97 10.47 11.86 -2.72
N LYS A 98 9.19 12.01 -3.07
CA LYS A 98 8.29 10.87 -3.31
C LYS A 98 8.80 10.00 -4.45
N LYS A 99 9.26 10.60 -5.55
CA LYS A 99 9.83 9.91 -6.70
C LYS A 99 11.06 9.08 -6.31
N ALA A 100 11.97 9.63 -5.50
CA ALA A 100 13.13 8.91 -4.99
C ALA A 100 12.72 7.74 -4.09
N ILE A 101 11.75 7.94 -3.18
CA ILE A 101 11.26 6.90 -2.28
C ILE A 101 10.61 5.75 -3.08
N PHE A 102 9.68 6.06 -3.98
CA PHE A 102 8.88 5.02 -4.67
C PHE A 102 9.67 4.28 -5.74
N ARG A 103 10.54 4.98 -6.48
CA ARG A 103 11.23 4.41 -7.64
C ARG A 103 12.64 3.90 -7.35
N LYS A 104 13.28 4.36 -6.25
CA LYS A 104 14.66 3.96 -5.90
C LYS A 104 14.75 3.27 -4.56
N LEU A 105 14.04 3.76 -3.53
CA LEU A 105 14.18 3.24 -2.17
C LEU A 105 13.33 1.98 -1.95
N LEU A 106 12.01 2.04 -2.12
CA LEU A 106 11.10 0.93 -1.84
C LEU A 106 11.31 -0.32 -2.69
N PRO A 107 11.73 -0.22 -3.98
CA PRO A 107 12.08 -1.40 -4.76
C PRO A 107 13.37 -2.10 -4.31
N ASN A 108 14.22 -1.41 -3.52
CA ASN A 108 15.52 -1.91 -3.08
C ASN A 108 15.55 -2.17 -1.57
N PRO A 109 15.07 -3.32 -1.09
CA PRO A 109 14.94 -3.62 0.33
C PRO A 109 16.27 -3.53 1.10
N ARG A 110 17.40 -3.87 0.47
CA ARG A 110 18.73 -3.77 1.10
C ARG A 110 19.14 -2.33 1.41
N VAL A 111 18.80 -1.39 0.50
CA VAL A 111 19.05 0.05 0.73
C VAL A 111 18.19 0.56 1.87
N VAL A 112 16.89 0.19 1.88
CA VAL A 112 15.97 0.49 2.99
C VAL A 112 16.55 -0.01 4.32
N ASP A 113 17.01 -1.26 4.37
CA ASP A 113 17.56 -1.85 5.58
C ASP A 113 18.81 -1.13 6.10
N THR A 114 19.70 -0.74 5.18
CA THR A 114 20.91 -0.01 5.53
C THR A 114 20.56 1.36 6.11
N LEU A 115 19.65 2.09 5.47
CA LEU A 115 19.20 3.41 5.95
C LEU A 115 18.48 3.32 7.30
N LEU A 116 17.62 2.30 7.48
CA LEU A 116 16.91 2.11 8.74
C LEU A 116 17.85 1.70 9.88
N ARG A 117 18.85 0.86 9.61
CA ARG A 117 19.88 0.52 10.61
C ARG A 117 20.71 1.73 11.01
N ALA A 118 21.09 2.58 10.07
CA ALA A 118 21.82 3.81 10.35
C ALA A 118 20.96 4.83 11.12
N GLY A 119 19.66 4.90 10.83
CA GLY A 119 18.72 5.84 11.48
C GLY A 119 18.17 5.35 12.84
N SER A 120 18.12 4.04 13.06
CA SER A 120 17.53 3.44 14.28
C SER A 120 18.10 3.97 15.61
N PRO A 121 19.41 4.19 15.79
CA PRO A 121 19.96 4.76 17.04
C PRO A 121 19.46 6.18 17.31
N PHE A 122 19.21 6.95 16.24
CA PHE A 122 18.74 8.33 16.35
C PHE A 122 17.23 8.45 16.56
N GLN A 123 16.48 7.36 16.38
CA GLN A 123 15.04 7.35 16.58
C GLN A 123 14.64 7.82 17.97
N LYS A 124 15.32 7.35 19.02
CA LYS A 124 15.05 7.73 20.41
C LYS A 124 15.38 9.20 20.70
N LEU A 125 16.30 9.79 19.94
CA LEU A 125 16.65 11.21 20.05
C LEU A 125 15.69 12.13 19.30
N LEU A 126 15.18 11.67 18.15
CA LEU A 126 14.34 12.48 17.25
C LEU A 126 12.86 12.34 17.54
N LEU A 127 12.44 11.23 18.12
CA LEU A 127 11.05 10.93 18.42
C LEU A 127 10.84 10.96 19.93
N LYS A 128 9.94 11.80 20.41
CA LYS A 128 9.48 11.72 21.80
C LYS A 128 8.56 10.50 21.91
N ASP A 129 9.01 9.55 22.71
CA ASP A 129 8.21 8.37 23.08
C ASP A 129 7.05 8.86 23.98
N GLU A 130 5.85 8.90 23.41
CA GLU A 130 4.66 8.99 24.22
C GLU A 130 4.38 7.56 24.72
N GLN A 131 4.21 7.40 26.04
CA GLN A 131 3.83 6.13 26.67
C GLN A 131 2.42 5.71 26.21
N ASN A 132 2.33 5.30 24.96
CA ASN A 132 1.12 5.02 24.22
C ASN A 132 1.12 3.52 23.90
N PRO A 133 0.01 2.76 24.19
CA PRO A 133 -0.08 1.34 23.85
C PRO A 133 0.19 1.03 22.38
N GLN A 134 -0.01 2.01 21.49
CA GLN A 134 0.19 1.88 20.05
C GLN A 134 1.64 2.07 19.62
N LYS A 135 2.58 2.40 20.54
CA LYS A 135 3.99 2.66 20.25
C LYS A 135 4.17 3.64 19.08
N THR A 136 3.46 4.75 19.12
CA THR A 136 3.60 5.84 18.17
C THR A 136 4.34 7.00 18.84
N ALA A 137 5.06 7.78 18.07
CA ALA A 137 5.81 8.93 18.55
C ALA A 137 5.61 10.15 17.67
N CYS A 138 5.63 11.32 18.27
CA CYS A 138 5.67 12.60 17.55
C CYS A 138 7.11 12.94 17.18
N ALA A 139 7.32 13.52 15.99
CA ALA A 139 8.62 13.98 15.53
C ALA A 139 8.68 15.53 15.50
N PRO A 140 8.86 16.21 16.67
CA PRO A 140 8.80 17.67 16.74
C PRO A 140 9.81 18.37 15.82
N LEU A 141 11.02 17.79 15.67
CA LEU A 141 12.07 18.31 14.81
C LEU A 141 11.79 18.12 13.31
N LEU A 142 10.87 17.22 12.95
CA LEU A 142 10.50 16.91 11.58
C LEU A 142 9.07 17.38 11.25
N LYS A 143 8.50 18.25 12.09
CA LYS A 143 7.14 18.80 11.91
C LYS A 143 6.92 19.45 10.55
N SER A 144 7.95 20.09 10.00
CA SER A 144 7.89 20.69 8.64
C SER A 144 7.72 19.64 7.53
N LEU A 145 8.16 18.40 7.75
CA LEU A 145 8.08 17.31 6.76
C LEU A 145 6.85 16.42 6.95
N PHE A 146 6.47 16.15 8.19
CA PHE A 146 5.43 15.17 8.53
C PHE A 146 4.18 15.80 9.18
N GLY A 147 4.21 17.09 9.51
CA GLY A 147 3.16 17.75 10.28
C GLY A 147 3.07 17.18 11.70
N ASP A 148 1.85 17.22 12.28
CA ASP A 148 1.56 16.67 13.62
C ASP A 148 1.16 15.18 13.57
N ARG A 149 1.71 14.41 12.63
CA ARG A 149 1.37 12.99 12.47
C ARG A 149 2.14 12.14 13.48
N HIS A 150 1.40 11.26 14.15
CA HIS A 150 2.02 10.20 14.94
C HIS A 150 2.61 9.15 14.01
N MET A 151 3.90 8.84 14.19
CA MET A 151 4.60 7.83 13.41
C MET A 151 4.81 6.57 14.26
N PRO A 152 4.56 5.38 13.70
CA PRO A 152 4.89 4.15 14.42
C PRO A 152 6.39 4.02 14.56
N LEU A 153 6.84 3.54 15.74
CA LEU A 153 8.24 3.29 15.99
C LEU A 153 8.73 2.08 15.18
N LEU A 154 9.93 2.20 14.66
CA LEU A 154 10.60 1.06 14.01
C LEU A 154 10.97 0.02 15.07
N ALA A 155 10.86 -1.25 14.72
CA ALA A 155 11.34 -2.33 15.56
C ALA A 155 12.89 -2.24 15.71
N ASP A 156 13.40 -2.57 16.88
CA ASP A 156 14.84 -2.57 17.14
C ASP A 156 15.61 -3.46 16.16
N LYS A 157 15.01 -4.57 15.74
CA LYS A 157 15.53 -5.47 14.71
C LYS A 157 14.41 -5.85 13.74
N PRO A 158 14.56 -5.58 12.44
CA PRO A 158 13.63 -6.07 11.41
C PRO A 158 13.49 -7.59 11.45
N LEU A 159 12.32 -8.10 11.06
CA LEU A 159 12.04 -9.54 11.00
C LEU A 159 13.12 -10.28 10.20
N ARG A 160 13.44 -9.78 8.99
CA ARG A 160 14.47 -10.40 8.14
C ARG A 160 15.86 -10.45 8.76
N SER A 161 16.17 -9.55 9.69
CA SER A 161 17.44 -9.59 10.45
C SER A 161 17.41 -10.59 11.59
N LYS A 162 16.22 -10.99 12.06
CA LYS A 162 16.04 -11.99 13.12
C LYS A 162 16.00 -13.41 12.57
N VAL A 163 15.27 -13.62 11.47
CA VAL A 163 15.00 -14.96 10.94
C VAL A 163 15.71 -15.27 9.62
N GLY A 164 16.25 -14.25 8.94
CA GLY A 164 16.91 -14.41 7.64
C GLY A 164 15.95 -14.90 6.54
N LYS A 165 16.50 -15.55 5.52
CA LYS A 165 15.76 -16.29 4.53
C LYS A 165 15.28 -17.61 5.15
N VAL A 166 13.99 -17.91 5.02
CA VAL A 166 13.40 -19.17 5.45
C VAL A 166 12.96 -19.95 4.22
N ASP A 167 13.37 -21.20 4.15
CA ASP A 167 13.00 -22.12 3.08
C ASP A 167 12.78 -23.51 3.69
N ARG A 168 11.57 -23.72 4.22
CA ARG A 168 11.16 -25.00 4.85
C ARG A 168 10.17 -25.72 3.96
N PRO A 169 10.37 -27.02 3.68
CA PRO A 169 9.42 -27.82 2.92
C PRO A 169 8.11 -28.03 3.70
N ALA A 170 7.08 -28.47 2.99
CA ALA A 170 5.84 -28.90 3.61
C ALA A 170 6.10 -30.04 4.58
N GLY A 171 5.53 -29.94 5.79
CA GLY A 171 5.54 -31.01 6.81
C GLY A 171 4.22 -31.75 6.82
N LYS A 172 3.71 -32.05 8.02
CA LYS A 172 2.47 -32.85 8.21
C LYS A 172 1.22 -32.30 7.54
N SER A 173 1.17 -30.99 7.25
CA SER A 173 0.03 -30.37 6.56
C SER A 173 -0.02 -30.66 5.07
N GLY A 174 1.11 -31.03 4.45
CA GLY A 174 1.25 -31.11 2.99
C GLY A 174 1.27 -29.77 2.26
N LEU A 175 1.04 -28.66 2.97
CA LEU A 175 0.96 -27.30 2.40
C LEU A 175 2.27 -26.54 2.55
N ARG A 176 2.58 -25.69 1.56
CA ARG A 176 3.71 -24.78 1.59
C ARG A 176 3.27 -23.38 1.18
N VAL A 177 3.58 -22.39 2.00
CA VAL A 177 3.18 -21.00 1.77
C VAL A 177 4.38 -20.09 1.48
N ALA A 178 4.18 -19.12 0.60
CA ALA A 178 5.05 -17.97 0.50
C ALA A 178 4.58 -16.94 1.54
N PHE A 179 5.38 -16.69 2.56
CA PHE A 179 5.05 -15.71 3.59
C PHE A 179 5.58 -14.35 3.21
N PHE A 180 4.67 -13.41 2.98
CA PHE A 180 4.96 -12.02 2.63
C PHE A 180 4.63 -11.09 3.80
N PRO A 181 5.58 -10.77 4.69
CA PRO A 181 5.31 -9.94 5.88
C PRO A 181 4.94 -8.49 5.54
N GLY A 182 5.31 -8.02 4.34
CA GLY A 182 5.19 -6.62 3.96
C GLY A 182 6.13 -5.70 4.76
N CYS A 183 6.14 -4.42 4.44
CA CYS A 183 7.02 -3.45 5.12
C CYS A 183 6.64 -3.24 6.59
N MET A 184 5.34 -3.27 6.92
CA MET A 184 4.87 -3.09 8.29
C MET A 184 5.19 -4.30 9.18
N GLY A 185 4.97 -5.51 8.69
CA GLY A 185 5.28 -6.74 9.43
C GLY A 185 6.78 -7.04 9.55
N ASP A 186 7.58 -6.50 8.62
CA ASP A 186 9.03 -6.66 8.66
C ASP A 186 9.75 -5.59 9.51
N LYS A 187 9.26 -4.33 9.50
CA LYS A 187 9.98 -3.18 10.06
C LYS A 187 9.38 -2.62 11.35
N ILE A 188 8.09 -2.84 11.59
CA ILE A 188 7.34 -2.21 12.68
C ILE A 188 6.71 -3.27 13.58
N TYR A 189 5.80 -4.06 13.05
CA TYR A 189 5.04 -5.07 13.80
C TYR A 189 5.66 -6.47 13.68
N THR A 190 6.97 -6.59 13.93
CA THR A 190 7.72 -7.85 13.75
C THR A 190 7.14 -9.01 14.58
N GLY A 191 6.60 -8.73 15.77
CA GLY A 191 5.97 -9.73 16.62
C GLY A 191 4.77 -10.43 15.97
N VAL A 192 3.98 -9.71 15.14
CA VAL A 192 2.88 -10.32 14.38
C VAL A 192 3.42 -11.33 13.38
N SER A 193 4.45 -10.96 12.63
CA SER A 193 5.07 -11.84 11.65
C SER A 193 5.76 -13.05 12.30
N GLU A 194 6.41 -12.85 13.44
CA GLU A 194 6.99 -13.95 14.24
C GLU A 194 5.91 -14.92 14.74
N ALA A 195 4.75 -14.41 15.17
CA ALA A 195 3.61 -15.24 15.56
C ALA A 195 3.08 -16.06 14.38
N CYS A 196 2.96 -15.47 13.20
CA CYS A 196 2.58 -16.21 11.98
C CYS A 196 3.55 -17.36 11.70
N LEU A 197 4.87 -17.14 11.78
CA LEU A 197 5.88 -18.17 11.55
C LEU A 197 5.77 -19.31 12.57
N LYS A 198 5.48 -19.01 13.84
CA LYS A 198 5.24 -20.03 14.88
C LYS A 198 3.97 -20.85 14.61
N VAL A 199 2.90 -20.21 14.13
CA VAL A 199 1.66 -20.89 13.77
C VAL A 199 1.91 -21.87 12.60
N PHE A 200 2.62 -21.43 11.55
CA PHE A 200 2.97 -22.31 10.43
C PHE A 200 3.80 -23.51 10.90
N GLU A 201 4.79 -23.28 11.76
CA GLU A 201 5.62 -24.33 12.31
C GLU A 201 4.83 -25.34 13.14
N HIS A 202 3.95 -24.86 14.02
CA HIS A 202 3.09 -25.70 14.86
C HIS A 202 2.19 -26.62 14.01
N HIS A 203 1.64 -26.10 12.92
CA HIS A 203 0.77 -26.86 12.02
C HIS A 203 1.52 -27.66 10.95
N GLY A 204 2.85 -27.62 10.94
CA GLY A 204 3.67 -28.33 9.95
C GLY A 204 3.48 -27.78 8.53
N VAL A 205 3.21 -26.49 8.40
CA VAL A 205 3.13 -25.79 7.11
C VAL A 205 4.55 -25.40 6.67
N GLY A 206 4.91 -25.77 5.44
CA GLY A 206 6.15 -25.33 4.82
C GLY A 206 6.12 -23.81 4.57
N VAL A 207 7.27 -23.15 4.69
CA VAL A 207 7.35 -21.68 4.54
C VAL A 207 8.50 -21.30 3.65
N PHE A 208 8.19 -20.48 2.66
CA PHE A 208 9.18 -19.69 1.92
C PHE A 208 9.06 -18.21 2.35
N LEU A 209 10.13 -17.66 2.89
CA LEU A 209 10.28 -16.25 3.21
C LEU A 209 11.58 -15.74 2.61
N SER A 210 11.51 -14.79 1.69
CA SER A 210 12.68 -14.14 1.13
C SER A 210 13.12 -12.95 2.02
N ASP A 211 14.40 -12.85 2.25
CA ASP A 211 15.02 -11.67 2.88
C ASP A 211 15.13 -10.47 1.94
N ASN A 212 14.77 -10.66 0.66
CA ASN A 212 14.85 -9.63 -0.38
C ASN A 212 13.48 -9.18 -0.92
N PHE A 213 12.36 -9.49 -0.26
CA PHE A 213 11.06 -8.94 -0.64
C PHE A 213 11.04 -7.42 -0.51
N ALA A 214 10.62 -6.75 -1.58
CA ALA A 214 10.33 -5.32 -1.59
C ALA A 214 8.93 -5.02 -1.01
N CYS A 215 8.53 -3.75 -0.97
CA CYS A 215 7.15 -3.38 -0.63
C CYS A 215 6.16 -3.98 -1.64
N CYS A 216 4.91 -4.22 -1.22
CA CYS A 216 3.84 -4.68 -2.14
C CYS A 216 3.48 -3.64 -3.22
N GLY A 217 3.84 -2.38 -3.03
CA GLY A 217 3.60 -1.29 -3.98
C GLY A 217 2.47 -0.34 -3.60
N ILE A 218 1.64 -0.65 -2.59
CA ILE A 218 0.48 0.17 -2.26
C ILE A 218 0.80 1.67 -2.02
N PRO A 219 1.90 2.10 -1.37
CA PRO A 219 2.18 3.51 -1.18
C PRO A 219 2.40 4.28 -2.49
N ALA A 220 3.04 3.64 -3.46
CA ALA A 220 3.21 4.21 -4.80
C ALA A 220 1.90 4.21 -5.58
N LEU A 221 1.15 3.10 -5.51
CA LEU A 221 -0.15 2.93 -6.16
C LEU A 221 -1.15 4.02 -5.74
N VAL A 222 -1.33 4.20 -4.43
CA VAL A 222 -2.25 5.23 -3.89
C VAL A 222 -1.76 6.67 -4.11
N SER A 223 -0.50 6.84 -4.47
CA SER A 223 0.07 8.13 -4.86
C SER A 223 0.05 8.36 -6.37
N GLY A 224 -0.47 7.41 -7.16
CA GLY A 224 -0.54 7.48 -8.62
C GLY A 224 0.78 7.20 -9.35
N ASP A 225 1.81 6.66 -8.68
CA ASP A 225 3.12 6.35 -9.30
C ASP A 225 3.15 4.92 -9.85
N ARG A 226 2.60 4.73 -11.04
CA ARG A 226 2.55 3.41 -11.71
C ARG A 226 3.95 2.81 -11.92
N GLU A 227 4.93 3.61 -12.37
CA GLU A 227 6.31 3.14 -12.58
C GLU A 227 6.95 2.58 -11.30
N GLY A 228 6.73 3.24 -10.16
CA GLY A 228 7.22 2.75 -8.87
C GLY A 228 6.57 1.43 -8.46
N VAL A 229 5.27 1.28 -8.73
CA VAL A 229 4.53 0.04 -8.46
C VAL A 229 5.04 -1.11 -9.32
N GLU A 230 5.15 -0.91 -10.63
CA GLU A 230 5.61 -1.92 -11.59
C GLU A 230 7.00 -2.48 -11.21
N LYS A 231 7.94 -1.62 -10.82
CA LYS A 231 9.27 -2.03 -10.34
C LYS A 231 9.21 -2.93 -9.11
N MET A 232 8.31 -2.62 -8.16
CA MET A 232 8.14 -3.44 -6.96
C MET A 232 7.46 -4.77 -7.27
N ILE A 233 6.47 -4.78 -8.15
CA ILE A 233 5.79 -6.00 -8.62
C ILE A 233 6.77 -6.90 -9.33
N GLU A 234 7.50 -6.40 -10.31
CA GLU A 234 8.49 -7.16 -11.08
C GLU A 234 9.53 -7.80 -10.16
N HIS A 235 10.08 -7.03 -9.22
CA HIS A 235 11.04 -7.52 -8.24
C HIS A 235 10.47 -8.67 -7.39
N ASN A 236 9.29 -8.50 -6.81
CA ASN A 236 8.68 -9.50 -5.94
C ASN A 236 8.24 -10.75 -6.70
N LEU A 237 7.62 -10.59 -7.87
CA LEU A 237 7.21 -11.71 -8.72
C LEU A 237 8.42 -12.48 -9.27
N GLY A 238 9.52 -11.77 -9.58
CA GLY A 238 10.78 -12.42 -9.97
C GLY A 238 11.39 -13.31 -8.88
N ILE A 239 11.12 -13.02 -7.60
CA ILE A 239 11.49 -13.89 -6.48
C ILE A 239 10.54 -15.07 -6.37
N LEU A 240 9.23 -14.81 -6.43
CA LEU A 240 8.18 -15.80 -6.25
C LEU A 240 8.14 -16.83 -7.39
N SER A 241 8.44 -16.42 -8.63
CA SER A 241 8.46 -17.31 -9.80
C SER A 241 9.50 -18.43 -9.72
N ARG A 242 10.52 -18.27 -8.86
CA ARG A 242 11.61 -19.24 -8.67
C ARG A 242 11.33 -20.30 -7.59
N THR A 243 10.15 -20.24 -6.97
CA THR A 243 9.83 -21.07 -5.82
C THR A 243 8.42 -21.62 -5.95
N HIS A 244 8.26 -22.91 -5.64
CA HIS A 244 6.94 -23.54 -5.57
C HIS A 244 6.29 -23.29 -4.20
N PHE A 245 5.02 -22.89 -4.21
CA PHE A 245 4.17 -22.73 -3.02
C PHE A 245 2.70 -22.83 -3.44
N ASP A 246 1.83 -23.14 -2.50
CA ASP A 246 0.40 -23.29 -2.74
C ASP A 246 -0.34 -21.96 -2.59
N TYR A 247 0.05 -21.17 -1.58
CA TYR A 247 -0.59 -19.88 -1.26
C TYR A 247 0.43 -18.81 -0.90
N ILE A 248 0.08 -17.53 -1.16
CA ILE A 248 0.73 -16.38 -0.50
C ILE A 248 -0.05 -16.03 0.76
N VAL A 249 0.66 -15.89 1.87
CA VAL A 249 0.08 -15.45 3.14
C VAL A 249 0.76 -14.17 3.60
N THR A 250 -0.04 -13.17 3.97
CA THR A 250 0.43 -11.90 4.51
C THR A 250 -0.43 -11.47 5.69
N PRO A 251 0.17 -10.91 6.76
CA PRO A 251 -0.60 -10.38 7.90
C PRO A 251 -1.12 -8.96 7.66
N CYS A 252 -1.00 -8.42 6.45
CA CYS A 252 -1.35 -7.05 6.11
C CYS A 252 -2.47 -7.00 5.07
N SER A 253 -3.64 -6.49 5.43
CA SER A 253 -4.80 -6.36 4.54
C SER A 253 -4.52 -5.55 3.28
N SER A 254 -3.76 -4.46 3.39
CA SER A 254 -3.35 -3.65 2.23
C SER A 254 -2.44 -4.44 1.28
N CYS A 255 -1.54 -5.29 1.80
CA CYS A 255 -0.73 -6.17 0.97
C CYS A 255 -1.60 -7.23 0.30
N THR A 256 -2.58 -7.82 1.02
CA THR A 256 -3.52 -8.80 0.46
C THR A 256 -4.26 -8.20 -0.74
N MET A 257 -4.87 -7.03 -0.57
CA MET A 257 -5.58 -6.34 -1.64
C MET A 257 -4.66 -6.05 -2.83
N THR A 258 -3.47 -5.53 -2.57
CA THR A 258 -2.52 -5.18 -3.65
C THR A 258 -2.07 -6.41 -4.42
N ILE A 259 -1.72 -7.50 -3.71
CA ILE A 259 -1.23 -8.74 -4.33
C ILE A 259 -2.36 -9.42 -5.13
N LYS A 260 -3.56 -9.47 -4.57
CA LYS A 260 -4.70 -10.18 -5.17
C LYS A 260 -5.31 -9.41 -6.35
N GLU A 261 -5.51 -8.10 -6.22
CA GLU A 261 -6.28 -7.33 -7.18
C GLU A 261 -5.38 -6.60 -8.19
N TYR A 262 -4.29 -5.98 -7.71
CA TYR A 262 -3.49 -5.08 -8.56
C TYR A 262 -2.26 -5.73 -9.20
N TRP A 263 -1.63 -6.71 -8.56
CA TRP A 263 -0.49 -7.37 -9.18
C TRP A 263 -0.84 -8.08 -10.49
N PRO A 264 -1.96 -8.85 -10.61
CA PRO A 264 -2.35 -9.47 -11.87
C PRO A 264 -2.62 -8.45 -12.98
N GLU A 265 -3.30 -7.35 -12.65
CA GLU A 265 -3.61 -6.29 -13.60
C GLU A 265 -2.35 -5.58 -14.10
N MET A 266 -1.52 -5.11 -13.17
CA MET A 266 -0.33 -4.30 -13.51
C MET A 266 0.83 -5.12 -14.07
N SER A 267 0.81 -6.44 -13.92
CA SER A 267 1.82 -7.32 -14.50
C SER A 267 1.62 -7.62 -15.99
N ARG A 268 0.53 -7.16 -16.62
CA ARG A 268 0.20 -7.47 -18.02
C ARG A 268 1.28 -7.07 -19.03
N ASN A 269 2.10 -6.07 -18.71
CA ASN A 269 3.19 -5.59 -19.56
C ASN A 269 4.57 -6.18 -19.16
N LEU A 270 4.62 -7.04 -18.15
CA LEU A 270 5.85 -7.68 -17.67
C LEU A 270 6.13 -8.99 -18.44
N PRO A 271 7.34 -9.60 -18.30
CA PRO A 271 7.66 -10.86 -18.95
C PRO A 271 6.65 -11.98 -18.64
N ALA A 272 6.40 -12.88 -19.59
CA ALA A 272 5.38 -13.91 -19.51
C ALA A 272 5.46 -14.79 -18.24
N SER A 273 6.68 -15.15 -17.82
CA SER A 273 6.91 -15.93 -16.59
C SER A 273 6.42 -15.21 -15.32
N VAL A 274 6.53 -13.90 -15.31
CA VAL A 274 6.09 -13.02 -14.22
C VAL A 274 4.58 -12.88 -14.24
N GLN A 275 3.99 -12.72 -15.43
CA GLN A 275 2.54 -12.67 -15.61
C GLN A 275 1.86 -13.95 -15.14
N GLU A 276 2.41 -15.12 -15.50
CA GLU A 276 1.87 -16.42 -15.10
C GLU A 276 1.89 -16.57 -13.57
N THR A 277 2.96 -16.10 -12.93
CA THR A 277 3.05 -16.11 -11.48
C THR A 277 2.00 -15.18 -10.86
N ALA A 278 1.78 -13.99 -11.41
CA ALA A 278 0.78 -13.04 -10.91
C ALA A 278 -0.65 -13.58 -11.01
N LYS A 279 -0.99 -14.29 -12.11
CA LYS A 279 -2.32 -14.88 -12.33
C LYS A 279 -2.70 -15.94 -11.28
N LYS A 280 -1.72 -16.54 -10.60
CA LYS A 280 -1.99 -17.52 -9.52
C LYS A 280 -2.59 -16.88 -8.26
N PHE A 281 -2.59 -15.56 -8.16
CA PHE A 281 -2.98 -14.83 -6.94
C PHE A 281 -4.32 -14.09 -7.08
N GLY A 282 -4.84 -13.92 -8.32
CA GLY A 282 -6.10 -13.28 -8.63
C GLY A 282 -7.34 -14.14 -8.49
#